data_ee4d74d7d22a00434b61c748af7cecfd
#
_entry.id   ee4d74d7d22a00434b61c748af7cecfd
#
_cell.length_a   1.000
_cell.length_b   1.000
_cell.length_c   1.000
_cell.angle_alpha   90.00
_cell.angle_beta   90.00
_cell.angle_gamma   90.00
#
_symmetry.space_group_name_H-M   'P 1'
#
loop_
_entity.id
_entity.type
_entity.pdbx_description
1 polymer ?
#
loop_
_entity_poly.entity_id
_entity_poly.type
_entity_poly.pdbx_seq_one_letter_code
_entity_poly.pdbx_strand_id
1 'polypeptide(L)'
;MNQTLRRLALKGAFVCALIPSLTLFHIGSAAAQENILRVSAIPDEAPTELQRKFAPLGKYLEAQTGMKVVFTPVSDYAAVVESLATKKIDLAWLGGFTFVQAKIRTNGTAIPIAQREEDAKFTSKFITADPAIKGLADLKGKTFAFGAPSSTSGSLMPRFFLQQAGLNPEKDFKNVAFSGAHDATVAFVAAGKAEAGVLNASVWDKLVEQKKVDTDKVRVFATTPPYFDYNWTVRGDLDPVIVKKLTDAFLKLDPANPEH
;
A
#
# COMPACT_ATOMS: atom_id res chain seq x y z
N MET A 1 66.02 -41.94 38.19
CA MET A 1 66.52 -42.59 39.39
C MET A 1 65.37 -42.92 40.32
N ASN A 2 65.14 -44.23 40.42
CA ASN A 2 64.48 -45.00 41.50
C ASN A 2 63.08 -44.61 41.99
N GLN A 3 62.09 -45.48 41.74
CA GLN A 3 61.61 -46.63 42.53
C GLN A 3 60.65 -46.17 43.67
N THR A 4 59.58 -46.78 44.09
CA THR A 4 59.08 -48.18 44.03
C THR A 4 57.58 -48.17 44.45
N LEU A 5 56.80 -49.00 43.85
CA LEU A 5 55.67 -49.83 44.30
C LEU A 5 55.20 -49.70 45.78
N ARG A 6 53.88 -49.64 45.97
CA ARG A 6 53.14 -50.61 46.78
C ARG A 6 51.66 -50.68 46.47
N ARG A 7 51.21 -51.90 46.16
CA ARG A 7 49.81 -52.32 45.97
C ARG A 7 49.12 -52.38 47.34
N LEU A 8 47.88 -51.95 47.41
CA LEU A 8 46.94 -52.52 48.39
C LEU A 8 45.57 -52.63 47.72
N ALA A 9 45.09 -53.85 47.59
CA ALA A 9 43.76 -54.19 47.15
C ALA A 9 42.79 -54.07 48.31
N LEU A 10 41.69 -53.39 48.15
CA LEU A 10 40.54 -53.54 49.04
C LEU A 10 39.26 -53.74 48.17
N LYS A 11 38.65 -54.88 48.44
CA LYS A 11 37.35 -55.29 47.93
C LYS A 11 36.27 -54.41 48.59
N GLY A 12 35.44 -53.77 47.84
CA GLY A 12 34.30 -53.03 48.35
C GLY A 12 33.13 -53.16 47.38
N ALA A 13 31.99 -53.61 47.87
CA ALA A 13 30.80 -54.09 47.25
C ALA A 13 30.14 -53.03 46.26
N PHE A 14 29.73 -53.53 45.11
CA PHE A 14 28.88 -52.81 44.15
C PHE A 14 27.46 -52.79 44.72
N VAL A 15 26.99 -51.61 45.17
CA VAL A 15 25.58 -51.34 45.41
C VAL A 15 25.07 -50.65 44.16
N CYS A 16 24.31 -51.37 43.28
CA CYS A 16 23.56 -50.79 42.17
C CYS A 16 22.39 -49.99 42.75
N ALA A 17 22.56 -48.69 42.83
CA ALA A 17 21.42 -47.74 42.99
C ALA A 17 20.74 -47.52 41.66
N LEU A 18 19.57 -48.11 41.46
CA LEU A 18 18.62 -47.80 40.39
C LEU A 18 18.09 -46.39 40.63
N ILE A 19 18.59 -45.41 39.86
CA ILE A 19 18.04 -44.07 39.80
C ILE A 19 16.94 -44.12 38.73
N PRO A 20 15.65 -43.89 39.07
CA PRO A 20 14.64 -43.74 38.05
C PRO A 20 14.89 -42.43 37.29
N SER A 21 15.24 -42.53 36.00
CA SER A 21 15.31 -41.40 35.08
C SER A 21 13.92 -40.80 34.91
N LEU A 22 13.66 -39.73 35.67
CA LEU A 22 12.51 -38.86 35.43
C LEU A 22 12.75 -38.10 34.10
N THR A 23 12.22 -38.62 33.00
CA THR A 23 12.14 -37.87 31.75
C THR A 23 11.16 -36.72 31.97
N LEU A 24 11.69 -35.54 32.28
CA LEU A 24 10.95 -34.29 32.18
C LEU A 24 10.56 -34.09 30.72
N PHE A 25 9.33 -34.42 30.39
CA PHE A 25 8.69 -33.92 29.17
C PHE A 25 8.63 -32.38 29.26
N HIS A 26 9.60 -31.73 28.64
CA HIS A 26 9.45 -30.29 28.33
C HIS A 26 8.32 -30.19 27.35
N ILE A 27 7.10 -29.93 27.83
CA ILE A 27 6.03 -29.37 27.03
C ILE A 27 6.51 -27.96 26.69
N GLY A 28 7.24 -27.85 25.59
CA GLY A 28 7.54 -26.57 25.00
C GLY A 28 6.18 -25.91 24.71
N SER A 29 5.82 -24.88 25.46
CA SER A 29 4.79 -23.93 25.04
C SER A 29 5.25 -23.42 23.69
N ALA A 30 4.70 -23.97 22.61
CA ALA A 30 4.70 -23.31 21.32
C ALA A 30 4.00 -21.97 21.61
N ALA A 31 4.77 -20.92 21.80
CA ALA A 31 4.23 -19.58 21.79
C ALA A 31 3.43 -19.49 20.49
N ALA A 32 2.12 -19.41 20.62
CA ALA A 32 1.24 -19.23 19.47
C ALA A 32 1.75 -17.95 18.78
N GLN A 33 2.41 -18.12 17.65
CA GLN A 33 2.88 -17.01 16.84
C GLN A 33 1.63 -16.16 16.58
N GLU A 34 1.60 -14.95 17.13
CA GLU A 34 0.44 -14.07 16.94
C GLU A 34 0.15 -14.02 15.44
N ASN A 35 -1.04 -14.47 15.08
CA ASN A 35 -1.47 -14.55 13.68
C ASN A 35 -1.81 -13.12 13.21
N ILE A 36 -0.77 -12.33 12.91
CA ILE A 36 -0.87 -10.91 12.55
C ILE A 36 -0.80 -10.77 11.04
N LEU A 37 -1.78 -10.07 10.48
CA LEU A 37 -1.79 -9.58 9.11
C LEU A 37 -1.36 -8.11 9.11
N ARG A 38 -0.21 -7.80 8.56
CA ARG A 38 0.31 -6.44 8.42
C ARG A 38 -0.18 -5.86 7.11
N VAL A 39 -0.95 -4.78 7.19
CA VAL A 39 -1.58 -4.13 6.05
C VAL A 39 -1.03 -2.73 5.87
N SER A 40 -0.87 -2.29 4.65
CA SER A 40 -0.51 -0.91 4.32
C SER A 40 -1.26 -0.42 3.09
N ALA A 41 -1.14 0.86 2.81
CA ALA A 41 -1.68 1.49 1.62
C ALA A 41 -0.70 2.54 1.10
N ILE A 42 -0.73 2.81 -0.21
CA ILE A 42 -0.09 4.02 -0.74
C ILE A 42 -0.69 5.25 -0.04
N PRO A 43 0.11 6.24 0.34
CA PRO A 43 -0.38 7.45 1.01
C PRO A 43 -0.95 8.44 -0.03
N ASP A 44 -2.07 8.06 -0.64
CA ASP A 44 -2.74 8.81 -1.71
C ASP A 44 -3.59 9.98 -1.19
N GLU A 45 -3.88 9.99 0.10
CA GLU A 45 -4.56 11.06 0.84
C GLU A 45 -3.85 11.32 2.19
N ALA A 46 -4.31 12.32 2.94
CA ALA A 46 -3.79 12.62 4.28
C ALA A 46 -3.85 11.40 5.22
N PRO A 47 -2.87 11.22 6.13
CA PRO A 47 -2.81 10.03 7.01
C PRO A 47 -4.06 9.79 7.85
N THR A 48 -4.72 10.86 8.32
CA THR A 48 -5.97 10.77 9.08
C THR A 48 -7.13 10.24 8.25
N GLU A 49 -7.19 10.60 6.96
CA GLU A 49 -8.19 10.07 6.02
C GLU A 49 -7.95 8.59 5.72
N LEU A 50 -6.69 8.18 5.55
CA LEU A 50 -6.34 6.77 5.35
C LEU A 50 -6.71 5.91 6.55
N GLN A 51 -6.42 6.38 7.77
CA GLN A 51 -6.82 5.67 8.99
C GLN A 51 -8.34 5.52 9.08
N ARG A 52 -9.09 6.60 8.83
CA ARG A 52 -10.55 6.57 8.83
C ARG A 52 -11.10 5.59 7.78
N LYS A 53 -10.51 5.56 6.61
CA LYS A 53 -10.89 4.72 5.48
C LYS A 53 -10.63 3.23 5.73
N PHE A 54 -9.46 2.90 6.27
CA PHE A 54 -9.03 1.50 6.41
C PHE A 54 -9.35 0.87 7.77
N ALA A 55 -9.70 1.62 8.81
CA ALA A 55 -10.05 1.05 10.11
C ALA A 55 -11.26 0.10 10.06
N PRO A 56 -12.37 0.42 9.38
CA PRO A 56 -13.50 -0.51 9.24
C PRO A 56 -13.11 -1.78 8.48
N LEU A 57 -12.34 -1.63 7.38
CA LEU A 57 -11.86 -2.78 6.61
C LEU A 57 -10.96 -3.69 7.44
N GLY A 58 -10.09 -3.11 8.28
CA GLY A 58 -9.26 -3.88 9.21
C GLY A 58 -10.10 -4.77 10.12
N LYS A 59 -11.11 -4.22 10.76
CA LYS A 59 -12.06 -4.98 11.61
C LYS A 59 -12.80 -6.08 10.83
N TYR A 60 -13.25 -5.77 9.61
CA TYR A 60 -13.88 -6.74 8.75
C TYR A 60 -12.94 -7.91 8.43
N LEU A 61 -11.70 -7.63 8.02
CA LEU A 61 -10.71 -8.65 7.71
C LEU A 61 -10.35 -9.49 8.96
N GLU A 62 -10.25 -8.90 10.14
CA GLU A 62 -10.09 -9.63 11.42
C GLU A 62 -11.21 -10.66 11.61
N ALA A 63 -12.46 -10.22 11.44
CA ALA A 63 -13.63 -11.10 11.58
C ALA A 63 -13.66 -12.23 10.56
N GLN A 64 -13.24 -11.97 9.29
CA GLN A 64 -13.27 -12.97 8.22
C GLN A 64 -12.09 -13.95 8.27
N THR A 65 -10.93 -13.50 8.73
CA THR A 65 -9.70 -14.31 8.67
C THR A 65 -9.31 -14.95 10.00
N GLY A 66 -9.79 -14.40 11.11
CA GLY A 66 -9.34 -14.77 12.46
C GLY A 66 -7.91 -14.30 12.78
N MET A 67 -7.35 -13.40 11.98
CA MET A 67 -6.05 -12.79 12.18
C MET A 67 -6.20 -11.41 12.79
N LYS A 68 -5.25 -10.99 13.64
CA LYS A 68 -5.16 -9.58 14.07
C LYS A 68 -4.65 -8.74 12.89
N VAL A 69 -5.36 -7.69 12.54
CA VAL A 69 -4.99 -6.78 11.45
C VAL A 69 -4.30 -5.53 12.00
N VAL A 70 -3.08 -5.28 11.52
CA VAL A 70 -2.29 -4.11 11.91
C VAL A 70 -2.02 -3.26 10.68
N PHE A 71 -2.59 -2.05 10.65
CA PHE A 71 -2.29 -1.08 9.59
C PHE A 71 -0.97 -0.36 9.89
N THR A 72 -0.03 -0.47 8.97
CA THR A 72 1.30 0.15 9.06
C THR A 72 1.39 1.29 8.04
N PRO A 73 1.33 2.56 8.46
CA PRO A 73 1.49 3.69 7.56
C PRO A 73 2.92 3.75 6.99
N VAL A 74 3.04 4.27 5.79
CA VAL A 74 4.33 4.50 5.11
C VAL A 74 4.48 5.97 4.71
N SER A 75 5.72 6.40 4.46
CA SER A 75 6.04 7.80 4.15
C SER A 75 5.63 8.23 2.73
N ASP A 76 5.68 7.31 1.78
CA ASP A 76 5.47 7.57 0.36
C ASP A 76 5.12 6.28 -0.42
N TYR A 77 4.81 6.45 -1.70
CA TYR A 77 4.42 5.35 -2.61
C TYR A 77 5.51 4.31 -2.81
N ALA A 78 6.78 4.71 -2.84
CA ALA A 78 7.89 3.75 -3.00
C ALA A 78 8.08 2.91 -1.73
N ALA A 79 7.82 3.49 -0.56
CA ALA A 79 7.96 2.82 0.73
C ALA A 79 6.97 1.65 0.89
N VAL A 80 5.73 1.72 0.34
CA VAL A 80 4.81 0.58 0.39
C VAL A 80 5.29 -0.57 -0.49
N VAL A 81 5.83 -0.26 -1.67
CA VAL A 81 6.41 -1.25 -2.59
C VAL A 81 7.58 -1.97 -1.92
N GLU A 82 8.50 -1.21 -1.32
CA GLU A 82 9.66 -1.76 -0.61
C GLU A 82 9.23 -2.58 0.62
N SER A 83 8.23 -2.12 1.37
CA SER A 83 7.71 -2.84 2.53
C SER A 83 7.08 -4.19 2.16
N LEU A 84 6.40 -4.27 1.02
CA LEU A 84 5.86 -5.53 0.51
C LEU A 84 6.99 -6.45 0.04
N ALA A 85 7.96 -5.93 -0.71
CA ALA A 85 9.10 -6.69 -1.23
C ALA A 85 10.02 -7.23 -0.11
N THR A 86 10.19 -6.46 0.97
CA THR A 86 11.01 -6.85 2.14
C THR A 86 10.22 -7.57 3.24
N LYS A 87 8.97 -7.95 2.95
CA LYS A 87 8.08 -8.71 3.87
C LYS A 87 7.76 -7.99 5.18
N LYS A 88 7.87 -6.67 5.21
CA LYS A 88 7.45 -5.84 6.34
C LYS A 88 5.94 -5.71 6.44
N ILE A 89 5.24 -5.87 5.31
CA ILE A 89 3.78 -5.95 5.22
C ILE A 89 3.38 -7.18 4.41
N ASP A 90 2.17 -7.66 4.62
CA ASP A 90 1.62 -8.88 4.03
C ASP A 90 0.60 -8.58 2.93
N LEU A 91 -0.15 -7.49 3.08
CA LEU A 91 -1.20 -7.03 2.19
C LEU A 91 -1.06 -5.52 1.97
N ALA A 92 -1.19 -5.07 0.73
CA ALA A 92 -1.06 -3.67 0.36
C ALA A 92 -2.19 -3.21 -0.56
N TRP A 93 -2.74 -2.02 -0.30
CA TRP A 93 -3.54 -1.25 -1.25
C TRP A 93 -2.59 -0.48 -2.16
N LEU A 94 -2.56 -0.84 -3.44
CA LEU A 94 -1.66 -0.29 -4.45
C LEU A 94 -2.45 0.35 -5.59
N GLY A 95 -1.87 1.36 -6.23
CA GLY A 95 -2.29 1.76 -7.56
C GLY A 95 -1.68 0.84 -8.63
N GLY A 96 -2.17 0.89 -9.86
CA GLY A 96 -1.69 0.06 -10.95
C GLY A 96 -0.18 0.20 -11.18
N PHE A 97 0.36 1.41 -11.09
CA PHE A 97 1.80 1.64 -11.25
C PHE A 97 2.63 1.07 -10.10
N THR A 98 2.23 1.30 -8.85
CA THR A 98 2.92 0.70 -7.69
C THR A 98 2.78 -0.82 -7.67
N PHE A 99 1.68 -1.38 -8.17
CA PHE A 99 1.56 -2.83 -8.39
C PHE A 99 2.60 -3.35 -9.37
N VAL A 100 2.78 -2.69 -10.53
CA VAL A 100 3.83 -3.08 -11.49
C VAL A 100 5.21 -2.98 -10.87
N GLN A 101 5.49 -1.91 -10.12
CA GLN A 101 6.75 -1.77 -9.38
C GLN A 101 6.94 -2.89 -8.35
N ALA A 102 5.89 -3.27 -7.61
CA ALA A 102 5.92 -4.39 -6.67
C ALA A 102 6.18 -5.72 -7.39
N LYS A 103 5.54 -5.98 -8.53
CA LYS A 103 5.81 -7.16 -9.37
C LYS A 103 7.28 -7.24 -9.78
N ILE A 104 7.85 -6.14 -10.25
CA ILE A 104 9.27 -6.08 -10.65
C ILE A 104 10.16 -6.31 -9.43
N ARG A 105 9.91 -5.61 -8.31
CA ARG A 105 10.72 -5.64 -7.10
C ARG A 105 10.71 -7.00 -6.39
N THR A 106 9.61 -7.75 -6.54
CA THR A 106 9.43 -9.10 -5.98
C THR A 106 9.73 -10.23 -6.98
N ASN A 107 10.40 -9.93 -8.11
CA ASN A 107 10.66 -10.89 -9.19
C ASN A 107 9.38 -11.63 -9.67
N GLY A 108 8.28 -10.91 -9.78
CA GLY A 108 7.01 -11.43 -10.27
C GLY A 108 6.15 -12.16 -9.23
N THR A 109 6.56 -12.25 -7.97
CA THR A 109 5.84 -13.06 -6.97
C THR A 109 4.66 -12.36 -6.31
N ALA A 110 4.59 -11.02 -6.28
CA ALA A 110 3.43 -10.30 -5.74
C ALA A 110 2.12 -10.69 -6.45
N ILE A 111 1.05 -10.92 -5.70
CA ILE A 111 -0.22 -11.48 -6.20
C ILE A 111 -1.35 -10.46 -5.97
N PRO A 112 -1.98 -9.91 -7.01
CA PRO A 112 -3.20 -9.11 -6.86
C PRO A 112 -4.36 -10.06 -6.55
N ILE A 113 -5.17 -9.75 -5.53
CA ILE A 113 -6.24 -10.64 -5.05
C ILE A 113 -7.63 -10.04 -5.20
N ALA A 114 -7.75 -8.73 -5.26
CA ALA A 114 -9.03 -8.05 -5.42
C ALA A 114 -8.85 -6.65 -6.02
N GLN A 115 -9.89 -6.21 -6.72
CA GLN A 115 -10.03 -4.87 -7.26
C GLN A 115 -11.48 -4.43 -7.07
N ARG A 116 -11.73 -3.14 -6.87
CA ARG A 116 -13.09 -2.60 -6.87
C ARG A 116 -13.59 -2.49 -8.32
N GLU A 117 -14.89 -2.53 -8.50
CA GLU A 117 -15.49 -2.44 -9.84
C GLU A 117 -15.15 -1.11 -10.53
N GLU A 118 -15.19 0.00 -9.79
CA GLU A 118 -14.85 1.33 -10.32
C GLU A 118 -13.39 1.47 -10.76
N ASP A 119 -12.48 0.68 -10.19
CA ASP A 119 -11.05 0.73 -10.54
C ASP A 119 -10.73 0.18 -11.94
N ALA A 120 -11.66 -0.55 -12.55
CA ALA A 120 -11.56 -0.99 -13.94
C ALA A 120 -11.84 0.13 -14.95
N LYS A 121 -12.47 1.23 -14.53
CA LYS A 121 -12.86 2.38 -15.36
C LYS A 121 -12.40 3.69 -14.70
N PHE A 122 -11.23 3.68 -14.11
CA PHE A 122 -10.70 4.79 -13.33
C PHE A 122 -10.29 5.96 -14.23
N THR A 123 -10.37 7.19 -13.72
CA THR A 123 -10.00 8.41 -14.47
C THR A 123 -9.19 9.36 -13.60
N SER A 124 -8.47 10.28 -14.26
CA SER A 124 -7.84 11.44 -13.62
C SER A 124 -8.54 12.72 -14.06
N LYS A 125 -8.60 13.69 -13.13
CA LYS A 125 -9.12 15.03 -13.40
C LYS A 125 -7.97 16.03 -13.39
N PHE A 126 -7.87 16.81 -14.47
CA PHE A 126 -6.99 17.96 -14.57
C PHE A 126 -7.73 19.19 -14.03
N ILE A 127 -7.10 19.87 -13.09
CA ILE A 127 -7.68 21.00 -12.35
C ILE A 127 -6.85 22.27 -12.52
N THR A 128 -7.49 23.42 -12.43
CA THR A 128 -6.84 24.73 -12.50
C THR A 128 -7.62 25.78 -11.74
N ALA A 129 -6.92 26.82 -11.25
CA ALA A 129 -7.52 28.07 -10.78
C ALA A 129 -7.40 29.20 -11.83
N ASP A 130 -6.66 28.98 -12.92
CA ASP A 130 -6.49 29.96 -14.00
C ASP A 130 -7.68 29.87 -14.98
N PRO A 131 -8.51 30.94 -15.12
CA PRO A 131 -9.62 30.95 -16.07
C PRO A 131 -9.21 30.87 -17.55
N ALA A 132 -7.92 31.15 -17.85
CA ALA A 132 -7.38 31.07 -19.20
C ALA A 132 -7.14 29.63 -19.67
N ILE A 133 -6.89 28.69 -18.72
CA ILE A 133 -6.65 27.27 -19.05
C ILE A 133 -8.00 26.59 -19.30
N LYS A 134 -8.31 26.24 -20.53
CA LYS A 134 -9.56 25.58 -20.95
C LYS A 134 -9.35 24.16 -21.44
N GLY A 135 -8.13 23.80 -21.80
CA GLY A 135 -7.76 22.49 -22.33
C GLY A 135 -6.30 22.15 -22.11
N LEU A 136 -5.89 20.93 -22.50
CA LEU A 136 -4.51 20.46 -22.28
C LEU A 136 -3.48 21.33 -23.03
N ALA A 137 -3.82 21.86 -24.21
CA ALA A 137 -2.92 22.69 -24.99
C ALA A 137 -2.49 23.99 -24.26
N ASP A 138 -3.35 24.51 -23.39
CA ASP A 138 -3.11 25.74 -22.62
C ASP A 138 -2.09 25.54 -21.49
N LEU A 139 -1.69 24.29 -21.23
CA LEU A 139 -0.66 23.96 -20.22
C LEU A 139 0.76 24.32 -20.67
N LYS A 140 0.96 24.64 -21.94
CA LYS A 140 2.28 25.02 -22.47
C LYS A 140 2.79 26.28 -21.79
N GLY A 141 4.01 26.20 -21.24
CA GLY A 141 4.62 27.29 -20.48
C GLY A 141 4.06 27.51 -19.06
N LYS A 142 3.14 26.66 -18.59
CA LYS A 142 2.53 26.75 -17.26
C LYS A 142 3.30 25.93 -16.21
N THR A 143 3.14 26.30 -14.95
CA THR A 143 3.57 25.49 -13.81
C THR A 143 2.52 24.41 -13.52
N PHE A 144 2.96 23.16 -13.32
CA PHE A 144 2.06 22.02 -13.21
C PHE A 144 2.40 21.13 -12.01
N ALA A 145 1.38 20.71 -11.25
CA ALA A 145 1.51 19.78 -10.14
C ALA A 145 0.98 18.39 -10.51
N PHE A 146 1.87 17.40 -10.51
CA PHE A 146 1.50 15.98 -10.44
C PHE A 146 1.25 15.57 -9.00
N GLY A 147 0.64 14.38 -8.78
CA GLY A 147 0.52 13.75 -7.46
C GLY A 147 1.86 13.20 -6.96
N ALA A 148 1.92 11.94 -6.55
CA ALA A 148 3.20 11.28 -6.24
C ALA A 148 3.89 10.76 -7.51
N PRO A 149 5.23 10.69 -7.56
CA PRO A 149 5.96 10.16 -8.73
C PRO A 149 5.51 8.76 -9.15
N SER A 150 5.19 7.87 -8.21
CA SER A 150 4.74 6.50 -8.47
C SER A 150 3.20 6.36 -8.49
N SER A 151 2.46 7.46 -8.55
CA SER A 151 1.00 7.42 -8.69
C SER A 151 0.59 7.09 -10.13
N THR A 152 -0.37 6.17 -10.29
CA THR A 152 -1.00 5.88 -11.59
C THR A 152 -1.79 7.10 -12.06
N SER A 153 -2.80 7.51 -11.27
CA SER A 153 -3.76 8.57 -11.61
C SER A 153 -3.23 9.98 -11.39
N GLY A 154 -2.22 10.15 -10.54
CA GLY A 154 -1.59 11.45 -10.27
C GLY A 154 -0.32 11.71 -11.09
N SER A 155 0.22 10.73 -11.82
CA SER A 155 1.48 10.89 -12.55
C SER A 155 1.53 10.10 -13.86
N LEU A 156 1.57 8.76 -13.81
CA LEU A 156 1.85 7.92 -14.97
C LEU A 156 0.83 8.11 -16.10
N MET A 157 -0.46 7.89 -15.83
CA MET A 157 -1.50 7.97 -16.84
C MET A 157 -1.73 9.39 -17.34
N PRO A 158 -1.76 10.43 -16.48
CA PRO A 158 -1.76 11.81 -16.95
C PRO A 158 -0.62 12.14 -17.91
N ARG A 159 0.61 11.71 -17.60
CA ARG A 159 1.77 11.92 -18.49
C ARG A 159 1.59 11.23 -19.84
N PHE A 160 1.08 10.01 -19.83
CA PHE A 160 0.75 9.28 -21.06
C PHE A 160 -0.24 10.06 -21.91
N PHE A 161 -1.35 10.55 -21.34
CA PHE A 161 -2.36 11.29 -22.08
C PHE A 161 -1.89 12.68 -22.52
N LEU A 162 -1.04 13.34 -21.73
CA LEU A 162 -0.39 14.58 -22.16
C LEU A 162 0.51 14.34 -23.38
N GLN A 163 1.29 13.24 -23.39
CA GLN A 163 2.11 12.87 -24.54
C GLN A 163 1.27 12.52 -25.77
N GLN A 164 0.14 11.83 -25.60
CA GLN A 164 -0.82 11.57 -26.68
C GLN A 164 -1.40 12.87 -27.26
N ALA A 165 -1.56 13.90 -26.44
CA ALA A 165 -1.97 15.22 -26.84
C ALA A 165 -0.83 16.09 -27.41
N GLY A 166 0.35 15.52 -27.63
CA GLY A 166 1.53 16.20 -28.17
C GLY A 166 2.27 17.10 -27.17
N LEU A 167 2.05 16.92 -25.86
CA LEU A 167 2.70 17.68 -24.79
C LEU A 167 3.71 16.82 -24.05
N ASN A 168 4.92 17.30 -23.90
CA ASN A 168 5.94 16.72 -23.04
C ASN A 168 6.11 17.59 -21.78
N PRO A 169 5.65 17.15 -20.61
CA PRO A 169 5.70 17.97 -19.39
C PRO A 169 7.09 18.52 -19.05
N GLU A 170 8.14 17.74 -19.29
CA GLU A 170 9.52 18.14 -19.00
C GLU A 170 10.09 19.19 -19.95
N LYS A 171 9.48 19.35 -21.13
CA LYS A 171 9.93 20.29 -22.17
C LYS A 171 8.98 21.46 -22.37
N ASP A 172 7.67 21.19 -22.32
CA ASP A 172 6.64 22.15 -22.69
C ASP A 172 6.11 22.94 -21.50
N PHE A 173 6.25 22.44 -20.27
CA PHE A 173 5.81 23.15 -19.09
C PHE A 173 6.94 24.03 -18.52
N LYS A 174 6.57 25.14 -17.90
CA LYS A 174 7.51 26.04 -17.25
C LYS A 174 8.22 25.38 -16.05
N ASN A 175 7.45 24.62 -15.28
CA ASN A 175 7.95 23.84 -14.15
C ASN A 175 6.98 22.71 -13.82
N VAL A 176 7.54 21.59 -13.36
CA VAL A 176 6.80 20.41 -12.87
C VAL A 176 7.12 20.21 -11.41
N ALA A 177 6.09 20.09 -10.59
CA ALA A 177 6.20 19.77 -9.17
C ALA A 177 5.41 18.48 -8.85
N PHE A 178 5.75 17.84 -7.73
CA PHE A 178 5.00 16.73 -7.16
C PHE A 178 4.40 17.14 -5.83
N SER A 179 3.10 17.02 -5.69
CA SER A 179 2.38 17.34 -4.46
C SER A 179 2.46 16.25 -3.40
N GLY A 180 2.74 15.02 -3.82
CA GLY A 180 2.86 13.84 -2.98
C GLY A 180 1.55 13.07 -2.74
N ALA A 181 0.39 13.73 -2.73
CA ALA A 181 -0.91 13.14 -2.51
C ALA A 181 -2.00 13.87 -3.32
N HIS A 182 -3.18 13.26 -3.50
CA HIS A 182 -4.22 13.82 -4.34
C HIS A 182 -4.88 15.06 -3.73
N ASP A 183 -5.18 15.05 -2.45
CA ASP A 183 -5.70 16.21 -1.72
C ASP A 183 -4.69 17.36 -1.68
N ALA A 184 -3.41 17.04 -1.55
CA ALA A 184 -2.33 18.01 -1.63
C ALA A 184 -2.24 18.69 -3.01
N THR A 185 -2.55 17.97 -4.11
CA THR A 185 -2.61 18.58 -5.46
C THR A 185 -3.65 19.68 -5.52
N VAL A 186 -4.83 19.47 -4.96
CA VAL A 186 -5.88 20.50 -4.91
C VAL A 186 -5.40 21.71 -4.12
N ALA A 187 -4.77 21.48 -2.96
CA ALA A 187 -4.22 22.56 -2.14
C ALA A 187 -3.11 23.35 -2.87
N PHE A 188 -2.27 22.68 -3.65
CA PHE A 188 -1.22 23.32 -4.47
C PHE A 188 -1.83 24.29 -5.50
N VAL A 189 -2.85 23.83 -6.22
CA VAL A 189 -3.54 24.67 -7.24
C VAL A 189 -4.30 25.79 -6.57
N ALA A 190 -5.05 25.50 -5.50
CA ALA A 190 -5.84 26.51 -4.79
C ALA A 190 -4.97 27.62 -4.17
N ALA A 191 -3.75 27.27 -3.75
CA ALA A 191 -2.78 28.22 -3.19
C ALA A 191 -1.91 28.93 -4.25
N GLY A 192 -2.14 28.67 -5.54
CA GLY A 192 -1.35 29.26 -6.64
C GLY A 192 0.10 28.77 -6.70
N LYS A 193 0.44 27.65 -6.04
CA LYS A 193 1.77 27.03 -6.12
C LYS A 193 2.01 26.35 -7.47
N ALA A 194 0.94 25.98 -8.15
CA ALA A 194 0.91 25.55 -9.54
C ALA A 194 -0.33 26.13 -10.22
N GLU A 195 -0.22 26.48 -11.50
CA GLU A 195 -1.33 27.03 -12.30
C GLU A 195 -2.35 25.93 -12.66
N ALA A 196 -1.89 24.68 -12.75
CA ALA A 196 -2.73 23.51 -12.96
C ALA A 196 -2.15 22.29 -12.25
N GLY A 197 -2.97 21.25 -12.11
CA GLY A 197 -2.54 19.98 -11.54
C GLY A 197 -3.43 18.84 -12.01
N VAL A 198 -3.07 17.62 -11.58
CA VAL A 198 -3.85 16.42 -11.90
C VAL A 198 -3.92 15.49 -10.70
N LEU A 199 -5.10 14.90 -10.49
CA LEU A 199 -5.35 13.99 -9.40
C LEU A 199 -6.36 12.91 -9.77
N ASN A 200 -6.48 11.95 -8.90
CA ASN A 200 -7.51 10.92 -8.85
C ASN A 200 -8.92 11.55 -8.87
N ALA A 201 -9.76 11.09 -9.78
CA ALA A 201 -11.11 11.63 -9.95
C ALA A 201 -11.99 11.40 -8.72
N SER A 202 -11.92 10.22 -8.10
CA SER A 202 -12.73 9.90 -6.89
C SER A 202 -12.36 10.77 -5.69
N VAL A 203 -11.08 11.11 -5.53
CA VAL A 203 -10.65 12.02 -4.45
C VAL A 203 -11.15 13.44 -4.73
N TRP A 204 -11.09 13.90 -5.97
CA TRP A 204 -11.68 15.19 -6.33
C TRP A 204 -13.17 15.23 -6.01
N ASP A 205 -13.93 14.22 -6.45
CA ASP A 205 -15.39 14.17 -6.24
C ASP A 205 -15.74 14.14 -4.76
N LYS A 206 -15.00 13.34 -3.95
CA LYS A 206 -15.14 13.31 -2.49
C LYS A 206 -14.87 14.69 -1.85
N LEU A 207 -13.82 15.38 -2.27
CA LEU A 207 -13.49 16.72 -1.74
C LEU A 207 -14.57 17.75 -2.07
N VAL A 208 -15.16 17.69 -3.28
CA VAL A 208 -16.29 18.53 -3.69
C VAL A 208 -17.54 18.22 -2.86
N GLU A 209 -17.90 16.93 -2.72
CA GLU A 209 -19.03 16.49 -1.90
C GLU A 209 -18.91 16.94 -0.44
N GLN A 210 -17.69 16.84 0.11
CA GLN A 210 -17.38 17.26 1.47
C GLN A 210 -17.21 18.79 1.62
N LYS A 211 -17.40 19.57 0.55
CA LYS A 211 -17.19 21.03 0.52
C LYS A 211 -15.78 21.45 1.00
N LYS A 212 -14.78 20.59 0.76
CA LYS A 212 -13.36 20.86 1.09
C LYS A 212 -12.62 21.61 -0.01
N VAL A 213 -13.26 21.83 -1.16
CA VAL A 213 -12.72 22.61 -2.27
C VAL A 213 -13.73 23.66 -2.69
N ASP A 214 -13.23 24.87 -2.93
CA ASP A 214 -14.02 25.97 -3.49
C ASP A 214 -14.02 25.83 -5.03
N THR A 215 -15.11 25.29 -5.56
CA THR A 215 -15.26 25.00 -7.01
C THR A 215 -15.42 26.26 -7.87
N ASP A 216 -15.68 27.42 -7.27
CA ASP A 216 -15.67 28.70 -7.97
C ASP A 216 -14.22 29.17 -8.22
N LYS A 217 -13.27 28.71 -7.42
CA LYS A 217 -11.84 29.04 -7.58
C LYS A 217 -11.06 27.97 -8.32
N VAL A 218 -11.30 26.68 -7.99
CA VAL A 218 -10.59 25.57 -8.62
C VAL A 218 -11.59 24.70 -9.36
N ARG A 219 -11.36 24.49 -10.64
CA ARG A 219 -12.27 23.72 -11.50
C ARG A 219 -11.56 22.63 -12.28
N VAL A 220 -12.29 21.62 -12.68
CA VAL A 220 -11.85 20.62 -13.64
C VAL A 220 -11.95 21.21 -15.05
N PHE A 221 -10.90 21.07 -15.86
CA PHE A 221 -10.91 21.50 -17.24
C PHE A 221 -10.71 20.34 -18.24
N ALA A 222 -10.23 19.18 -17.77
CA ALA A 222 -10.11 17.96 -18.56
C ALA A 222 -10.20 16.72 -17.68
N THR A 223 -10.65 15.61 -18.28
CA THR A 223 -10.67 14.28 -17.65
C THR A 223 -10.06 13.29 -18.63
N THR A 224 -9.28 12.33 -18.13
CA THR A 224 -8.67 11.30 -18.98
C THR A 224 -9.72 10.32 -19.49
N PRO A 225 -9.43 9.59 -20.60
CA PRO A 225 -10.07 8.30 -20.85
C PRO A 225 -9.91 7.35 -19.66
N PRO A 226 -10.78 6.31 -19.54
CA PRO A 226 -10.71 5.34 -18.46
C PRO A 226 -9.50 4.42 -18.62
N TYR A 227 -8.99 3.95 -17.46
CA TYR A 227 -7.89 2.98 -17.34
C TYR A 227 -8.06 2.16 -16.04
N PHE A 228 -7.26 1.08 -15.89
CA PHE A 228 -7.23 0.32 -14.65
C PHE A 228 -6.33 1.01 -13.61
N ASP A 229 -6.77 1.09 -12.36
CA ASP A 229 -5.95 1.61 -11.28
C ASP A 229 -5.94 0.65 -10.07
N TYR A 230 -6.43 1.01 -8.94
CA TYR A 230 -6.19 0.37 -7.64
C TYR A 230 -6.45 -1.15 -7.59
N ASN A 231 -5.70 -1.81 -6.71
CA ASN A 231 -5.88 -3.23 -6.36
C ASN A 231 -5.35 -3.54 -4.96
N TRP A 232 -5.84 -4.62 -4.38
CA TRP A 232 -5.28 -5.26 -3.21
C TRP A 232 -4.28 -6.33 -3.64
N THR A 233 -3.05 -6.24 -3.12
CA THR A 233 -1.95 -7.15 -3.48
C THR A 233 -1.33 -7.74 -2.22
N VAL A 234 -1.12 -9.05 -2.22
CA VAL A 234 -0.38 -9.77 -1.18
C VAL A 234 1.05 -10.08 -1.62
N ARG A 235 1.97 -10.23 -0.66
CA ARG A 235 3.30 -10.78 -0.95
C ARG A 235 3.20 -12.24 -1.39
N GLY A 236 4.05 -12.64 -2.33
CA GLY A 236 3.92 -13.92 -3.03
C GLY A 236 4.30 -15.17 -2.22
N ASP A 237 4.92 -15.01 -1.06
CA ASP A 237 5.28 -16.09 -0.14
C ASP A 237 4.33 -16.21 1.06
N LEU A 238 3.20 -15.49 1.03
CA LEU A 238 2.16 -15.65 2.04
C LEU A 238 1.52 -17.03 1.87
N ASP A 239 1.17 -17.66 3.03
CA ASP A 239 0.51 -18.96 3.02
C ASP A 239 -0.71 -18.95 2.10
N PRO A 240 -0.81 -19.89 1.13
CA PRO A 240 -1.94 -19.97 0.20
C PRO A 240 -3.31 -20.05 0.88
N VAL A 241 -3.39 -20.63 2.08
CA VAL A 241 -4.63 -20.67 2.88
C VAL A 241 -5.01 -19.25 3.31
N ILE A 242 -4.04 -18.43 3.71
CA ILE A 242 -4.26 -17.03 4.09
C ILE A 242 -4.66 -16.23 2.85
N VAL A 243 -3.94 -16.40 1.73
CA VAL A 243 -4.27 -15.74 0.47
C VAL A 243 -5.71 -16.02 0.06
N LYS A 244 -6.12 -17.30 0.13
CA LYS A 244 -7.50 -17.69 -0.18
C LYS A 244 -8.52 -17.04 0.75
N LYS A 245 -8.28 -17.06 2.07
CA LYS A 245 -9.16 -16.40 3.05
C LYS A 245 -9.33 -14.90 2.78
N LEU A 246 -8.24 -14.21 2.46
CA LEU A 246 -8.26 -12.79 2.13
C LEU A 246 -9.03 -12.54 0.84
N THR A 247 -8.75 -13.32 -0.20
CA THR A 247 -9.49 -13.23 -1.48
C THR A 247 -10.98 -13.44 -1.28
N ASP A 248 -11.37 -14.51 -0.58
CA ASP A 248 -12.77 -14.81 -0.28
C ASP A 248 -13.43 -13.67 0.54
N ALA A 249 -12.70 -13.07 1.49
CA ALA A 249 -13.19 -11.96 2.29
C ALA A 249 -13.49 -10.73 1.42
N PHE A 250 -12.56 -10.36 0.52
CA PHE A 250 -12.80 -9.24 -0.39
C PHE A 250 -13.94 -9.49 -1.36
N LEU A 251 -14.04 -10.70 -1.92
CA LEU A 251 -15.10 -11.06 -2.88
C LEU A 251 -16.49 -11.19 -2.25
N LYS A 252 -16.59 -11.29 -0.92
CA LYS A 252 -17.86 -11.27 -0.18
C LYS A 252 -18.36 -9.86 0.11
N LEU A 253 -17.57 -8.83 -0.11
CA LEU A 253 -18.01 -7.46 0.07
C LEU A 253 -19.12 -7.14 -0.93
N ASP A 254 -20.26 -6.75 -0.41
CA ASP A 254 -21.46 -6.44 -1.19
C ASP A 254 -21.81 -4.96 -1.02
N PRO A 255 -21.83 -4.16 -2.08
CA PRO A 255 -22.18 -2.74 -2.02
C PRO A 255 -23.62 -2.50 -1.59
N ALA A 256 -24.52 -3.51 -1.70
CA ALA A 256 -25.88 -3.42 -1.21
C ALA A 256 -25.99 -3.60 0.31
N ASN A 257 -24.95 -4.11 0.97
CA ASN A 257 -24.90 -4.25 2.41
C ASN A 257 -24.31 -2.98 3.04
N PRO A 258 -25.08 -2.22 3.86
CA PRO A 258 -24.58 -0.97 4.46
C PRO A 258 -23.31 -1.11 5.32
N GLU A 259 -23.09 -2.29 5.93
CA GLU A 259 -21.86 -2.55 6.70
C GLU A 259 -20.64 -2.73 5.79
N HIS A 260 -20.85 -3.26 4.61
CA HIS A 260 -19.79 -3.52 3.63
C HIS A 260 -19.41 -2.26 2.87
#